data_a84b9d4eb68a101adbe4d20f6522793b
#
_entry.id   a84b9d4eb68a101adbe4d20f6522793b
#
_cell.length_a   1.000
_cell.length_b   1.000
_cell.length_c   1.000
_cell.angle_alpha   90.00
_cell.angle_beta   90.00
_cell.angle_gamma   90.00
#
_symmetry.space_group_name_H-M   'P 1'
#
loop_
_entity.id
_entity.type
_entity.pdbx_description
1 polymer ?
#
loop_
_entity_poly.entity_id
_entity_poly.type
_entity_poly.pdbx_seq_one_letter_code
_entity_poly.pdbx_strand_id
1 'polypeptide(L)'
;MHEISIAISIVEIAEASARKHGARSIQLVKLRLGEFTTIVQEALEFAFEIARQDTLAAHATLVVEIVPMVVRCSSCGVIPNPVRDIILSCPQCGLPLEIMAGEDIQLEYIEAETENIAWSV
;
A
#
# COMPACT_ATOMS: atom_id res chain seq x y z
N MET A 1 8.69 -11.74 2.85
CA MET A 1 7.74 -11.18 3.80
C MET A 1 6.37 -11.72 3.53
N HIS A 2 5.66 -12.06 4.56
CA HIS A 2 4.36 -12.68 4.39
C HIS A 2 3.25 -11.63 4.40
N GLU A 3 2.23 -11.84 3.61
CA GLU A 3 1.10 -10.92 3.52
C GLU A 3 0.42 -10.71 4.86
N ILE A 4 0.36 -11.73 5.69
CA ILE A 4 -0.30 -11.59 6.99
C ILE A 4 0.44 -10.60 7.90
N SER A 5 1.76 -10.60 7.89
CA SER A 5 2.55 -9.66 8.69
C SER A 5 2.32 -8.22 8.21
N ILE A 6 2.21 -8.05 6.90
CA ILE A 6 1.94 -6.74 6.33
C ILE A 6 0.53 -6.29 6.70
N ALA A 7 -0.45 -7.19 6.60
CA ALA A 7 -1.82 -6.86 6.94
C ALA A 7 -1.95 -6.46 8.42
N ILE A 8 -1.28 -7.17 9.31
CA ILE A 8 -1.26 -6.82 10.72
C ILE A 8 -0.67 -5.43 10.94
N SER A 9 0.45 -5.13 10.28
CA SER A 9 1.08 -3.82 10.39
C SER A 9 0.17 -2.71 9.87
N ILE A 10 -0.51 -2.96 8.76
CA ILE A 10 -1.44 -1.98 8.18
C ILE A 10 -2.57 -1.69 9.17
N VAL A 11 -3.15 -2.72 9.76
CA VAL A 11 -4.23 -2.53 10.71
C VAL A 11 -3.74 -1.78 11.94
N GLU A 12 -2.55 -2.12 12.44
CA GLU A 12 -1.98 -1.42 13.61
C GLU A 12 -1.75 0.06 13.33
N ILE A 13 -1.21 0.39 12.18
CA ILE A 13 -0.96 1.77 11.80
C ILE A 13 -2.29 2.52 11.63
N ALA A 14 -3.26 1.87 11.00
CA ALA A 14 -4.58 2.46 10.79
C ALA A 14 -5.27 2.73 12.12
N GLU A 15 -5.19 1.78 13.06
CA GLU A 15 -5.78 1.96 14.39
C GLU A 15 -5.11 3.09 15.15
N ALA A 16 -3.79 3.15 15.11
CA ALA A 16 -3.07 4.20 15.81
C ALA A 16 -3.46 5.57 15.27
N SER A 17 -3.56 5.69 13.95
CA SER A 17 -3.98 6.93 13.32
C SER A 17 -5.42 7.30 13.68
N ALA A 18 -6.32 6.32 13.67
CA ALA A 18 -7.71 6.55 14.00
C ALA A 18 -7.86 7.02 15.45
N ARG A 19 -7.16 6.36 16.37
CA ARG A 19 -7.24 6.74 17.78
C ARG A 19 -6.67 8.13 18.03
N LYS A 20 -5.61 8.48 17.32
CA LYS A 20 -5.00 9.79 17.46
C LYS A 20 -5.99 10.89 17.08
N HIS A 21 -6.92 10.63 16.19
CA HIS A 21 -7.91 11.60 15.74
C HIS A 21 -9.26 11.41 16.42
N GLY A 22 -9.34 10.59 17.44
CA GLY A 22 -10.58 10.38 18.18
C GLY A 22 -11.62 9.53 17.47
N ALA A 23 -11.20 8.79 16.46
CA ALA A 23 -12.13 7.94 15.73
C ALA A 23 -12.37 6.64 16.49
N ARG A 24 -13.57 6.09 16.34
CA ARG A 24 -13.92 4.84 16.99
C ARG A 24 -14.15 3.68 16.03
N SER A 25 -14.15 3.95 14.74
CA SER A 25 -14.21 2.89 13.72
C SER A 25 -13.57 3.38 12.46
N ILE A 26 -13.07 2.43 11.68
CA ILE A 26 -12.46 2.72 10.38
C ILE A 26 -13.35 2.11 9.33
N GLN A 27 -13.74 2.90 8.33
CA GLN A 27 -14.61 2.44 7.27
C GLN A 27 -13.87 2.06 6.02
N LEU A 28 -12.70 2.65 5.79
CA LEU A 28 -11.96 2.39 4.58
C LEU A 28 -10.47 2.52 4.83
N VAL A 29 -9.71 1.61 4.27
CA VAL A 29 -8.25 1.65 4.30
C VAL A 29 -7.77 1.65 2.86
N LYS A 30 -7.06 2.71 2.45
CA LYS A 30 -6.57 2.83 1.09
C LYS A 30 -5.08 2.55 1.04
N LEU A 31 -4.72 1.53 0.26
CA LEU A 31 -3.32 1.17 0.06
C LEU A 31 -2.86 1.47 -1.34
N ARG A 32 -1.59 1.77 -1.47
CA ARG A 32 -0.91 1.80 -2.77
C ARG A 32 0.08 0.65 -2.78
N LEU A 33 -0.10 -0.28 -3.71
CA LEU A 33 0.72 -1.49 -3.80
C LEU A 33 1.54 -1.42 -5.09
N GLY A 34 2.85 -1.41 -4.95
CA GLY A 34 3.72 -1.34 -6.11
C GLY A 34 3.62 -2.57 -6.97
N GLU A 35 3.59 -2.36 -8.28
CA GLU A 35 3.51 -3.45 -9.24
C GLU A 35 4.70 -4.39 -9.11
N PHE A 36 5.86 -3.85 -8.75
CA PHE A 36 7.09 -4.63 -8.65
C PHE A 36 7.36 -5.04 -7.20
N THR A 37 6.36 -5.62 -6.55
CA THR A 37 6.55 -6.18 -5.21
C THR A 37 6.32 -7.68 -5.28
N THR A 38 6.76 -8.38 -4.23
CA THR A 38 6.48 -9.80 -4.12
C THR A 38 5.13 -10.06 -3.46
N ILE A 39 4.41 -9.01 -3.10
CA ILE A 39 3.14 -9.13 -2.42
C ILE A 39 2.06 -9.48 -3.43
N VAL A 40 1.31 -10.53 -3.14
CA VAL A 40 0.18 -10.94 -3.97
C VAL A 40 -1.07 -10.25 -3.44
N GLN A 41 -1.72 -9.46 -4.28
CA GLN A 41 -2.86 -8.64 -3.85
C GLN A 41 -3.97 -9.47 -3.21
N GLU A 42 -4.32 -10.59 -3.83
CA GLU A 42 -5.40 -11.43 -3.30
C GLU A 42 -5.04 -12.00 -1.94
N ALA A 43 -3.80 -12.41 -1.75
CA ALA A 43 -3.33 -12.92 -0.47
C ALA A 43 -3.34 -11.82 0.58
N LEU A 44 -3.00 -10.60 0.20
CA LEU A 44 -3.02 -9.47 1.11
C LEU A 44 -4.46 -9.14 1.52
N GLU A 45 -5.39 -9.18 0.58
CA GLU A 45 -6.79 -8.93 0.87
C GLU A 45 -7.35 -9.97 1.85
N PHE A 46 -6.99 -11.23 1.63
CA PHE A 46 -7.42 -12.29 2.52
C PHE A 46 -6.79 -12.12 3.91
N ALA A 47 -5.51 -11.81 3.97
CA ALA A 47 -4.82 -11.57 5.23
C ALA A 47 -5.43 -10.40 5.98
N PHE A 48 -5.85 -9.35 5.26
CA PHE A 48 -6.50 -8.21 5.88
C PHE A 48 -7.83 -8.62 6.53
N GLU A 49 -8.59 -9.48 5.89
CA GLU A 49 -9.83 -9.99 6.45
C GLU A 49 -9.59 -10.67 7.79
N ILE A 50 -8.47 -11.35 7.93
CA ILE A 50 -8.11 -12.01 9.18
C ILE A 50 -7.58 -11.00 10.20
N ALA A 51 -6.68 -10.14 9.78
CA ALA A 51 -6.00 -9.21 10.68
C ALA A 51 -6.93 -8.17 11.28
N ARG A 52 -8.01 -7.80 10.58
CA ARG A 52 -8.91 -6.74 11.05
C ARG A 52 -9.89 -7.17 12.12
N GLN A 53 -9.99 -8.46 12.39
CA GLN A 53 -10.98 -8.94 13.36
C GLN A 53 -10.70 -8.39 14.75
N ASP A 54 -11.73 -7.95 15.42
CA ASP A 54 -11.65 -7.38 16.77
C ASP A 54 -10.81 -6.11 16.84
N THR A 55 -10.74 -5.38 15.74
CA THR A 55 -10.03 -4.10 15.69
C THR A 55 -10.99 -3.00 15.26
N LEU A 56 -10.52 -1.77 15.27
CA LEU A 56 -11.32 -0.64 14.76
C LEU A 56 -11.62 -0.79 13.27
N ALA A 57 -10.88 -1.63 12.57
CA ALA A 57 -11.06 -1.86 11.14
C ALA A 57 -11.92 -3.09 10.85
N ALA A 58 -12.63 -3.61 11.85
CA ALA A 58 -13.38 -4.86 11.71
C ALA A 58 -14.37 -4.85 10.54
N HIS A 59 -14.88 -3.68 10.17
CA HIS A 59 -15.83 -3.55 9.07
C HIS A 59 -15.29 -2.67 7.95
N ALA A 60 -13.99 -2.43 7.94
CA ALA A 60 -13.39 -1.55 6.95
C ALA A 60 -13.30 -2.22 5.59
N THR A 61 -13.46 -1.43 4.53
CA THR A 61 -13.20 -1.88 3.18
C THR A 61 -11.74 -1.60 2.85
N LEU A 62 -11.04 -2.56 2.29
CA LEU A 62 -9.68 -2.37 1.83
C LEU A 62 -9.72 -2.03 0.35
N VAL A 63 -9.15 -0.89 -0.01
CA VAL A 63 -9.05 -0.47 -1.40
C VAL A 63 -7.57 -0.49 -1.77
N VAL A 64 -7.23 -1.21 -2.81
CA VAL A 64 -5.83 -1.34 -3.25
C VAL A 64 -5.67 -0.71 -4.63
N GLU A 65 -4.77 0.25 -4.70
CA GLU A 65 -4.41 0.85 -5.97
C GLU A 65 -3.04 0.32 -6.37
N ILE A 66 -2.93 -0.21 -7.58
CA ILE A 66 -1.66 -0.73 -8.08
C ILE A 66 -0.85 0.44 -8.64
N VAL A 67 0.35 0.59 -8.15
CA VAL A 67 1.26 1.65 -8.61
C VAL A 67 2.20 1.06 -9.63
N PRO A 68 2.17 1.53 -10.88
CA PRO A 68 3.01 0.98 -11.94
C PRO A 68 4.50 1.14 -11.62
N MET A 69 5.28 0.18 -12.08
CA MET A 69 6.72 0.25 -11.96
C MET A 69 7.26 1.31 -12.91
N VAL A 70 8.13 2.18 -12.41
CA VAL A 70 8.81 3.17 -13.22
C VAL A 70 10.31 2.99 -13.00
N VAL A 71 11.05 2.79 -14.07
CA VAL A 71 12.51 2.67 -14.02
C VAL A 71 13.16 3.74 -14.88
N ARG A 72 14.38 4.09 -14.52
CA ARG A 72 15.11 5.15 -15.18
C ARG A 72 16.54 4.73 -15.43
N CYS A 73 17.04 5.03 -16.62
CA CYS A 73 18.45 4.89 -16.93
C CYS A 73 19.12 6.26 -16.81
N SER A 74 20.24 6.34 -16.16
CA SER A 74 20.94 7.62 -15.97
C SER A 74 21.35 8.25 -17.29
N SER A 75 21.52 7.45 -18.34
CA SER A 75 21.93 7.91 -19.65
C SER A 75 20.73 8.10 -20.58
N CYS A 76 19.78 7.16 -20.58
CA CYS A 76 18.69 7.15 -21.54
C CYS A 76 17.38 7.75 -21.00
N GLY A 77 17.30 8.00 -19.70
CA GLY A 77 16.08 8.54 -19.10
C GLY A 77 15.08 7.46 -18.71
N VAL A 78 13.83 7.86 -18.57
CA VAL A 78 12.77 6.94 -18.15
C VAL A 78 12.54 5.89 -19.23
N ILE A 79 12.44 4.63 -18.81
CA ILE A 79 12.18 3.52 -19.72
C ILE A 79 10.67 3.28 -19.73
N PRO A 80 10.01 3.44 -20.86
CA PRO A 80 8.58 3.19 -20.94
C PRO A 80 8.30 1.70 -20.93
N ASN A 81 7.19 1.32 -20.33
CA ASN A 81 6.71 -0.06 -20.31
C ASN A 81 7.79 -1.05 -19.91
N PRO A 82 8.38 -0.90 -18.73
CA PRO A 82 9.43 -1.83 -18.33
C PRO A 82 8.88 -3.25 -18.17
N VAL A 83 9.73 -4.22 -18.46
CA VAL A 83 9.36 -5.62 -18.33
C VAL A 83 9.59 -6.04 -16.89
N ARG A 84 8.60 -6.65 -16.28
CA ARG A 84 8.65 -6.97 -14.84
C ARG A 84 9.75 -7.94 -14.46
N ASP A 85 10.10 -8.83 -15.35
CA ASP A 85 11.05 -9.87 -15.05
C ASP A 85 12.44 -9.46 -15.32
N ILE A 86 12.75 -8.23 -15.42
CA ILE A 86 13.99 -7.89 -15.83
C ILE A 86 15.05 -7.88 -14.87
N ILE A 87 16.11 -8.09 -15.33
CA ILE A 87 17.38 -7.75 -14.88
C ILE A 87 17.49 -6.25 -14.97
N LEU A 88 17.78 -5.60 -13.91
CA LEU A 88 17.76 -4.15 -13.84
C LEU A 88 18.94 -3.52 -14.59
N SER A 89 18.99 -3.78 -15.88
CA SER A 89 19.97 -3.15 -16.76
C SER A 89 19.27 -2.58 -17.97
N CYS A 90 19.73 -1.45 -18.43
CA CYS A 90 19.11 -0.79 -19.56
C CYS A 90 19.25 -1.62 -20.83
N PRO A 91 18.16 -1.90 -21.53
CA PRO A 91 18.22 -2.70 -22.76
C PRO A 91 18.95 -2.00 -23.89
N GLN A 92 19.16 -0.70 -23.80
CA GLN A 92 19.83 0.04 -24.87
C GLN A 92 21.31 0.26 -24.59
N CYS A 93 21.68 0.56 -23.36
CA CYS A 93 23.07 0.89 -23.07
C CYS A 93 23.72 -0.01 -22.03
N GLY A 94 22.96 -0.90 -21.42
CA GLY A 94 23.51 -1.85 -20.44
C GLY A 94 23.82 -1.28 -19.07
N LEU A 95 23.59 -0.02 -18.83
CA LEU A 95 23.83 0.57 -17.52
C LEU A 95 22.78 0.11 -16.51
N PRO A 96 23.10 0.13 -15.23
CA PRO A 96 22.11 -0.21 -14.21
C PRO A 96 20.92 0.73 -14.25
N LEU A 97 19.74 0.18 -13.98
CA LEU A 97 18.51 0.96 -13.90
C LEU A 97 18.18 1.29 -12.48
N GLU A 98 17.50 2.41 -12.29
CA GLU A 98 17.01 2.84 -10.99
C GLU A 98 15.50 2.70 -10.98
N ILE A 99 14.95 2.05 -9.95
CA ILE A 99 13.50 1.94 -9.81
C ILE A 99 13.00 3.19 -9.13
N MET A 100 12.16 3.96 -9.84
CA MET A 100 11.65 5.22 -9.35
C MET A 100 10.31 5.06 -8.63
N ALA A 101 9.53 4.05 -8.98
CA ALA A 101 8.23 3.82 -8.36
C ALA A 101 7.80 2.37 -8.57
N GLY A 102 6.85 1.93 -7.76
CA GLY A 102 6.23 0.62 -7.95
C GLY A 102 6.90 -0.52 -7.21
N GLU A 103 7.78 -0.24 -6.25
CA GLU A 103 8.46 -1.32 -5.54
C GLU A 103 8.08 -1.45 -4.07
N ASP A 104 7.21 -0.60 -3.56
CA ASP A 104 6.85 -0.65 -2.15
C ASP A 104 5.34 -0.67 -1.94
N ILE A 105 4.94 -0.76 -0.67
CA ILE A 105 3.54 -0.74 -0.29
C ILE A 105 3.37 0.42 0.69
N GLN A 106 2.31 1.19 0.52
CA GLN A 106 2.06 2.36 1.36
C GLN A 106 0.61 2.41 1.79
N LEU A 107 0.39 2.70 3.06
CA LEU A 107 -0.94 3.06 3.54
C LEU A 107 -1.15 4.52 3.20
N GLU A 108 -2.00 4.79 2.24
CA GLU A 108 -2.16 6.15 1.73
C GLU A 108 -3.06 6.98 2.63
N TYR A 109 -4.22 6.45 2.99
CA TYR A 109 -5.12 7.13 3.92
C TYR A 109 -6.15 6.14 4.47
N ILE A 110 -6.83 6.57 5.50
CA ILE A 110 -7.99 5.85 6.02
C ILE A 110 -9.17 6.79 6.05
N GLU A 111 -10.37 6.23 6.02
CA GLU A 111 -11.59 6.97 6.33
C GLU A 111 -12.13 6.39 7.61
N ALA A 112 -12.34 7.22 8.59
CA ALA A 112 -12.72 6.78 9.91
C ALA A 112 -13.86 7.63 10.46
N GLU A 113 -14.67 6.98 11.30
CA GLU A 113 -15.80 7.67 11.90
C GLU A 113 -15.40 8.19 13.27
N THR A 114 -15.44 9.50 13.42
CA THR A 114 -15.10 10.07 14.70
C THR A 114 -16.30 10.04 15.62
N GLU A 115 -16.07 10.09 16.89
CA GLU A 115 -17.08 10.17 17.87
C GLU A 115 -17.80 11.43 17.60
N ASN A 116 -18.89 11.64 17.89
CA ASN A 116 -19.63 12.67 17.63
C ASN A 116 -19.10 13.98 17.46
N ILE A 117 -19.64 14.60 16.60
CA ILE A 117 -19.24 15.79 16.22
C ILE A 117 -20.04 16.86 16.72
N ALA A 118 -20.92 16.57 17.50
CA ALA A 118 -21.74 17.57 18.06
C ALA A 118 -20.91 18.56 18.73
N TRP A 119 -19.79 18.12 19.12
CA TRP A 119 -18.92 18.98 19.73
C TRP A 119 -18.46 20.04 18.81
N SER A 120 -18.59 19.84 17.64
CA SER A 120 -18.12 20.80 16.73
C SER A 120 -18.85 22.09 16.82
N VAL A 121 -19.76 22.15 17.63
CA VAL A 121 -20.47 23.32 17.78
C VAL A 121 -19.69 24.37 18.42
#